data_526397a67ea248e722f1a0c42fef664a
#
_entry.id   526397a67ea248e722f1a0c42fef664a
#
_cell.length_a   1.000
_cell.length_b   1.000
_cell.length_c   1.000
_cell.angle_alpha   90.00
_cell.angle_beta   90.00
_cell.angle_gamma   90.00
#
_symmetry.space_group_name_H-M   'P 1'
#
loop_
_entity.id
_entity.type
_entity.pdbx_description
1 polymer ?
#
loop_
_entity_poly.entity_id
_entity_poly.type
_entity_poly.pdbx_seq_one_letter_code
_entity_poly.pdbx_strand_id
1 'polypeptide(L)'
;VIEELHKTWNIQKTHIAGDEFTGYESVYDQLNYTKEDYDNDPENVTNNVFNVYRSVNLVPIIYYTEQGIIRAIREFTAKSYTGVRAGTIGLGNNSGQTINRFLFPNMMTAEPKGRGSNSLKDRFLNDDKLRRAIRICFEFRDGNNLVYPTAMRRALELVTGENVTNFKAQNAKAIVEHLCPVLWGNVYDYSAGYGGRLLGITSSNMRYNYIGIDPNTETVKYLNYLNNCIEEAVGIKGKIVQNVSEEYQPDDIDLAFSSPPYFNLEKYSDEETQCMVRYSTLDEWFSGYAEPTIKNIYKGLNKDGIFATNIADYKTYGQKEPIQVVNDWITLSERIGFKHVKTIKMMLNTRPGVGNNKTEGREKFEGVYVFKK
;
A
#
# COMPACT_ATOMS: atom_id res chain seq x y z
N VAL A 1 20.86 3.81 -5.11
CA VAL A 1 19.39 3.68 -5.24
C VAL A 1 18.70 5.04 -5.27
N ILE A 2 18.99 5.98 -4.34
CA ILE A 2 18.31 7.30 -4.33
C ILE A 2 18.53 8.08 -5.64
N GLU A 3 19.75 8.11 -6.19
CA GLU A 3 20.05 8.75 -7.48
C GLU A 3 19.29 8.08 -8.63
N GLU A 4 19.13 6.77 -8.57
CA GLU A 4 18.35 6.01 -9.56
C GLU A 4 16.86 6.32 -9.44
N LEU A 5 16.32 6.41 -8.21
CA LEU A 5 14.96 6.85 -7.98
C LEU A 5 14.73 8.26 -8.51
N HIS A 6 15.65 9.17 -8.28
CA HIS A 6 15.58 10.53 -8.84
C HIS A 6 15.56 10.51 -10.39
N LYS A 7 16.36 9.64 -11.02
CA LYS A 7 16.31 9.44 -12.49
C LYS A 7 14.97 8.83 -12.94
N THR A 8 14.51 7.79 -12.26
CA THR A 8 13.23 7.12 -12.57
C THR A 8 12.06 8.09 -12.50
N TRP A 9 12.05 8.98 -11.52
CA TRP A 9 11.05 10.02 -11.35
C TRP A 9 11.32 11.28 -12.20
N ASN A 10 12.42 11.33 -12.96
CA ASN A 10 12.86 12.51 -13.71
C ASN A 10 13.06 13.75 -12.81
N ILE A 11 13.53 13.55 -11.58
CA ILE A 11 13.76 14.63 -10.61
C ILE A 11 15.09 15.31 -10.91
N GLN A 12 15.07 16.64 -11.06
CA GLN A 12 16.26 17.47 -11.14
C GLN A 12 16.59 18.05 -9.76
N LYS A 13 17.83 18.47 -9.54
CA LYS A 13 18.24 19.10 -8.26
C LYS A 13 17.39 20.33 -7.89
N THR A 14 16.83 21.00 -8.88
CA THR A 14 15.94 22.17 -8.72
C THR A 14 14.54 21.81 -8.18
N HIS A 15 14.14 20.52 -8.24
CA HIS A 15 12.84 20.06 -7.78
C HIS A 15 12.77 19.85 -6.26
N ILE A 16 13.94 19.78 -5.60
CA ILE A 16 14.07 19.70 -4.14
C ILE A 16 14.77 21.00 -3.72
N ALA A 17 14.02 21.95 -3.17
CA ALA A 17 14.52 23.28 -2.86
C ALA A 17 15.42 23.26 -1.62
N GLY A 18 16.66 23.75 -1.75
CA GLY A 18 17.59 24.00 -0.65
C GLY A 18 17.95 22.78 0.18
N ASP A 19 18.05 22.98 1.51
CA ASP A 19 18.29 21.91 2.49
C ASP A 19 17.04 21.14 2.89
N GLU A 20 15.92 21.29 2.15
CA GLU A 20 14.70 20.59 2.42
C GLU A 20 14.85 19.09 2.14
N PHE A 21 14.35 18.30 3.07
CA PHE A 21 14.40 16.83 3.01
C PHE A 21 13.30 16.25 2.14
N THR A 22 12.28 17.05 1.85
CA THR A 22 11.14 16.71 1.00
C THR A 22 10.78 17.93 0.16
N GLY A 23 10.23 17.70 -1.03
CA GLY A 23 9.87 18.85 -1.86
C GLY A 23 8.86 18.55 -2.95
N TYR A 24 8.42 19.66 -3.46
CA TYR A 24 7.76 19.78 -4.75
C TYR A 24 8.57 20.78 -5.56
N GLU A 25 8.43 20.76 -6.87
CA GLU A 25 8.96 21.83 -7.66
C GLU A 25 8.27 23.16 -7.34
N SER A 26 9.06 24.24 -7.17
CA SER A 26 8.53 25.58 -6.89
C SER A 26 7.51 26.09 -7.92
N VAL A 27 7.52 25.52 -9.13
CA VAL A 27 6.53 25.84 -10.17
C VAL A 27 5.09 25.57 -9.71
N TYR A 28 4.88 24.65 -8.78
CA TYR A 28 3.56 24.39 -8.22
C TYR A 28 3.06 25.52 -7.30
N ASP A 29 3.94 26.39 -6.81
CA ASP A 29 3.55 27.54 -5.98
C ASP A 29 2.65 28.53 -6.73
N GLN A 30 2.74 28.55 -8.06
CA GLN A 30 1.85 29.34 -8.92
C GLN A 30 0.44 28.73 -9.09
N LEU A 31 0.22 27.51 -8.58
CA LEU A 31 -1.07 26.82 -8.64
C LEU A 31 -1.99 27.13 -7.43
N ASN A 32 -1.91 28.32 -6.90
CA ASN A 32 -2.73 28.72 -5.76
C ASN A 32 -4.15 29.18 -6.20
N TYR A 33 -4.86 28.28 -6.91
CA TYR A 33 -6.25 28.50 -7.30
C TYR A 33 -7.20 28.12 -6.16
N THR A 34 -8.20 28.98 -5.94
CA THR A 34 -9.32 28.73 -5.03
C THR A 34 -10.48 28.07 -5.76
N LYS A 35 -11.48 27.60 -5.00
CA LYS A 35 -12.74 27.13 -5.57
C LYS A 35 -13.48 28.25 -6.31
N GLU A 36 -13.41 29.48 -5.82
CA GLU A 36 -14.02 30.65 -6.46
C GLU A 36 -13.37 30.96 -7.81
N ASP A 37 -12.04 30.91 -7.90
CA ASP A 37 -11.34 31.09 -9.19
C ASP A 37 -11.81 30.05 -10.22
N TYR A 38 -11.96 28.81 -9.80
CA TYR A 38 -12.43 27.74 -10.67
C TYR A 38 -13.90 27.92 -11.07
N ASP A 39 -14.78 28.31 -10.15
CA ASP A 39 -16.21 28.51 -10.45
C ASP A 39 -16.43 29.69 -11.40
N ASN A 40 -15.57 30.72 -11.35
CA ASN A 40 -15.61 31.88 -12.24
C ASN A 40 -15.12 31.55 -13.66
N ASP A 41 -14.06 30.75 -13.81
CA ASP A 41 -13.51 30.36 -15.13
C ASP A 41 -12.91 28.94 -15.09
N PRO A 42 -13.76 27.88 -15.12
CA PRO A 42 -13.32 26.51 -15.00
C PRO A 42 -12.37 26.06 -16.11
N GLU A 43 -12.56 26.57 -17.32
CA GLU A 43 -11.78 26.19 -18.49
C GLU A 43 -10.36 26.74 -18.41
N ASN A 44 -10.22 28.02 -18.14
CA ASN A 44 -8.92 28.67 -18.02
C ASN A 44 -8.11 28.09 -16.84
N VAL A 45 -8.73 27.93 -15.66
CA VAL A 45 -8.06 27.31 -14.50
C VAL A 45 -7.61 25.89 -14.82
N THR A 46 -8.48 25.07 -15.46
CA THR A 46 -8.12 23.71 -15.87
C THR A 46 -6.95 23.71 -16.85
N ASN A 47 -6.93 24.62 -17.84
CA ASN A 47 -5.85 24.72 -18.82
C ASN A 47 -4.53 25.14 -18.17
N ASN A 48 -4.54 26.12 -17.28
CA ASN A 48 -3.34 26.60 -16.59
C ASN A 48 -2.73 25.50 -15.73
N VAL A 49 -3.53 24.82 -14.90
CA VAL A 49 -3.08 23.71 -14.08
C VAL A 49 -2.55 22.55 -14.93
N PHE A 50 -3.26 22.20 -16.00
CA PHE A 50 -2.84 21.17 -16.94
C PHE A 50 -1.48 21.48 -17.56
N ASN A 51 -1.28 22.71 -18.03
CA ASN A 51 -0.03 23.14 -18.67
C ASN A 51 1.16 23.06 -17.69
N VAL A 52 0.96 23.42 -16.41
CA VAL A 52 1.99 23.29 -15.38
C VAL A 52 2.35 21.82 -15.18
N TYR A 53 1.38 20.92 -15.01
CA TYR A 53 1.66 19.50 -14.84
C TYR A 53 2.34 18.88 -16.06
N ARG A 54 2.04 19.35 -17.28
CA ARG A 54 2.69 18.88 -18.50
C ARG A 54 4.10 19.47 -18.66
N SER A 55 4.35 20.72 -18.24
CA SER A 55 5.69 21.31 -18.32
C SER A 55 6.68 20.64 -17.36
N VAL A 56 6.23 20.33 -16.16
CA VAL A 56 7.02 19.62 -15.16
C VAL A 56 7.18 18.13 -15.50
N ASN A 57 6.12 17.52 -16.02
CA ASN A 57 6.04 16.10 -16.39
C ASN A 57 6.47 15.13 -15.28
N LEU A 58 6.15 15.47 -14.04
CA LEU A 58 6.39 14.64 -12.86
C LEU A 58 5.08 14.08 -12.32
N VAL A 59 5.07 12.77 -12.03
CA VAL A 59 3.94 12.16 -11.33
C VAL A 59 3.75 12.85 -9.98
N PRO A 60 2.51 13.24 -9.62
CA PRO A 60 2.25 14.08 -8.45
C PRO A 60 2.39 13.30 -7.14
N ILE A 61 3.60 13.19 -6.63
CA ILE A 61 3.96 12.60 -5.33
C ILE A 61 4.89 13.55 -4.55
N ILE A 62 5.15 13.25 -3.28
CA ILE A 62 6.21 13.90 -2.52
C ILE A 62 7.54 13.22 -2.87
N TYR A 63 8.56 14.01 -3.17
CA TYR A 63 9.92 13.56 -3.45
C TYR A 63 10.78 13.72 -2.21
N TYR A 64 11.72 12.80 -2.00
CA TYR A 64 12.57 12.75 -0.84
C TYR A 64 14.05 12.77 -1.20
N THR A 65 14.87 13.41 -0.38
CA THR A 65 16.29 13.10 -0.24
C THR A 65 16.46 11.87 0.65
N GLU A 66 17.64 11.26 0.69
CA GLU A 66 17.92 10.14 1.59
C GLU A 66 17.71 10.53 3.07
N GLN A 67 18.23 11.70 3.47
CA GLN A 67 18.03 12.24 4.81
C GLN A 67 16.55 12.53 5.11
N GLY A 68 15.80 12.94 4.09
CA GLY A 68 14.34 13.12 4.18
C GLY A 68 13.60 11.82 4.49
N ILE A 69 14.01 10.71 3.88
CA ILE A 69 13.44 9.38 4.17
C ILE A 69 13.74 8.98 5.63
N ILE A 70 14.99 9.10 6.04
CA ILE A 70 15.44 8.75 7.40
C ILE A 70 14.67 9.58 8.45
N ARG A 71 14.57 10.89 8.24
CA ARG A 71 13.81 11.79 9.10
C ARG A 71 12.33 11.39 9.16
N ALA A 72 11.69 11.12 8.03
CA ALA A 72 10.29 10.73 7.97
C ALA A 72 10.02 9.38 8.67
N ILE A 73 10.97 8.43 8.60
CA ILE A 73 10.91 7.17 9.35
C ILE A 73 10.99 7.42 10.86
N ARG A 74 11.92 8.27 11.33
CA ARG A 74 12.02 8.65 12.75
C ARG A 74 10.74 9.32 13.26
N GLU A 75 10.18 10.25 12.48
CA GLU A 75 8.91 10.92 12.81
C GLU A 75 7.74 9.93 12.86
N PHE A 76 7.68 8.98 11.92
CA PHE A 76 6.67 7.92 11.94
C PHE A 76 6.81 7.04 13.18
N THR A 77 8.01 6.62 13.52
CA THR A 77 8.30 5.75 14.67
C THR A 77 7.94 6.41 15.99
N ALA A 78 8.25 7.71 16.14
CA ALA A 78 7.97 8.48 17.35
C ALA A 78 6.47 8.75 17.61
N LYS A 79 5.62 8.61 16.58
CA LYS A 79 4.18 8.88 16.72
C LYS A 79 3.45 7.70 17.37
N SER A 80 2.58 8.03 18.32
CA SER A 80 1.61 7.07 18.85
C SER A 80 0.40 6.99 17.91
N TYR A 81 -0.05 5.77 17.64
CA TYR A 81 -1.23 5.49 16.82
C TYR A 81 -2.28 4.73 17.63
N THR A 82 -3.53 4.90 17.24
CA THR A 82 -4.62 4.12 17.84
C THR A 82 -4.45 2.65 17.48
N GLY A 83 -4.28 1.81 18.49
CA GLY A 83 -4.19 0.36 18.34
C GLY A 83 -5.54 -0.30 18.05
N VAL A 84 -5.57 -1.62 18.15
CA VAL A 84 -6.82 -2.41 18.06
C VAL A 84 -7.67 -2.17 19.29
N ARG A 85 -8.90 -1.70 19.13
CA ARG A 85 -9.88 -1.47 20.20
C ARG A 85 -11.17 -2.24 19.90
N ALA A 86 -11.63 -3.07 20.82
CA ALA A 86 -12.82 -3.90 20.68
C ALA A 86 -12.87 -4.68 19.34
N GLY A 87 -11.72 -5.24 18.92
CA GLY A 87 -11.62 -5.99 17.67
C GLY A 87 -11.64 -5.14 16.39
N THR A 88 -11.48 -3.82 16.51
CA THR A 88 -11.51 -2.89 15.38
C THR A 88 -10.28 -2.01 15.34
N ILE A 89 -9.76 -1.75 14.14
CA ILE A 89 -8.78 -0.71 13.85
C ILE A 89 -9.51 0.42 13.15
N GLY A 90 -9.46 1.62 13.73
CA GLY A 90 -10.07 2.81 13.16
C GLY A 90 -9.41 3.25 11.84
N LEU A 91 -10.01 4.25 11.21
CA LEU A 91 -9.47 4.87 10.00
C LEU A 91 -8.08 5.44 10.29
N GLY A 92 -7.06 4.76 9.80
CA GLY A 92 -5.69 5.24 9.93
C GLY A 92 -5.43 6.45 9.01
N ASN A 93 -4.51 7.32 9.44
CA ASN A 93 -3.97 8.36 8.56
C ASN A 93 -2.99 7.77 7.52
N ASN A 94 -2.43 8.62 6.67
CA ASN A 94 -1.50 8.21 5.63
C ASN A 94 -0.02 8.34 6.04
N SER A 95 0.29 8.43 7.34
CA SER A 95 1.67 8.46 7.84
C SER A 95 2.47 7.26 7.34
N GLY A 96 3.66 7.52 6.85
CA GLY A 96 4.53 6.52 6.22
C GLY A 96 4.21 6.19 4.75
N GLN A 97 2.98 6.43 4.28
CA GLN A 97 2.58 6.10 2.91
C GLN A 97 3.30 6.93 1.84
N THR A 98 3.68 8.16 2.15
CA THR A 98 4.38 9.05 1.20
C THR A 98 5.78 8.56 0.91
N ILE A 99 6.47 8.00 1.91
CA ILE A 99 7.79 7.35 1.76
C ILE A 99 7.67 6.19 0.76
N ASN A 100 6.73 5.29 0.99
CA ASN A 100 6.54 4.11 0.13
C ASN A 100 6.17 4.50 -1.30
N ARG A 101 5.33 5.51 -1.49
CA ARG A 101 4.98 5.99 -2.84
C ARG A 101 6.19 6.52 -3.62
N PHE A 102 7.11 7.17 -2.94
CA PHE A 102 8.35 7.63 -3.55
C PHE A 102 9.32 6.47 -3.82
N LEU A 103 9.48 5.56 -2.87
CA LEU A 103 10.44 4.47 -2.95
C LEU A 103 10.06 3.36 -3.94
N PHE A 104 8.77 3.21 -4.24
CA PHE A 104 8.27 2.13 -5.09
C PHE A 104 7.60 2.66 -6.36
N PRO A 105 8.38 3.12 -7.37
CA PRO A 105 7.82 3.60 -8.64
C PRO A 105 7.02 2.53 -9.38
N ASN A 106 7.35 1.25 -9.23
CA ASN A 106 6.60 0.14 -9.78
C ASN A 106 5.17 0.02 -9.22
N MET A 107 4.87 0.60 -8.05
CA MET A 107 3.49 0.73 -7.57
C MET A 107 2.65 1.66 -8.46
N MET A 108 3.27 2.66 -9.11
CA MET A 108 2.58 3.61 -9.98
C MET A 108 2.28 3.05 -11.36
N THR A 109 2.97 1.98 -11.75
CA THR A 109 2.78 1.26 -13.02
C THR A 109 1.95 -0.01 -12.88
N ALA A 110 1.68 -0.47 -11.66
CA ALA A 110 0.86 -1.65 -11.41
C ALA A 110 -0.60 -1.41 -11.82
N GLU A 111 -1.23 -2.45 -12.37
CA GLU A 111 -2.60 -2.40 -12.89
C GLU A 111 -3.59 -2.83 -11.78
N PRO A 112 -4.55 -1.96 -11.38
CA PRO A 112 -5.32 -2.17 -10.16
C PRO A 112 -6.49 -3.16 -10.26
N LYS A 113 -6.88 -3.58 -11.46
CA LYS A 113 -7.98 -4.54 -11.68
C LYS A 113 -7.67 -5.55 -12.77
N GLY A 114 -6.47 -6.13 -12.71
CA GLY A 114 -6.01 -7.10 -13.69
C GLY A 114 -5.47 -6.45 -14.96
N ARG A 115 -5.12 -7.29 -15.92
CA ARG A 115 -4.46 -6.88 -17.16
C ARG A 115 -5.31 -5.90 -17.96
N GLY A 116 -4.68 -4.84 -18.43
CA GLY A 116 -5.31 -3.81 -19.28
C GLY A 116 -6.05 -2.72 -18.52
N SER A 117 -6.07 -2.75 -17.18
CA SER A 117 -6.55 -1.62 -16.40
C SER A 117 -5.50 -0.51 -16.34
N ASN A 118 -5.95 0.74 -16.20
CA ASN A 118 -5.02 1.86 -16.21
C ASN A 118 -4.33 2.03 -14.86
N SER A 119 -3.01 1.98 -14.85
CA SER A 119 -2.18 2.35 -13.71
C SER A 119 -2.32 3.84 -13.37
N LEU A 120 -1.79 4.26 -12.23
CA LEU A 120 -1.78 5.68 -11.86
C LEU A 120 -0.95 6.50 -12.85
N LYS A 121 0.16 5.96 -13.32
CA LYS A 121 1.03 6.58 -14.33
C LYS A 121 0.30 6.76 -15.66
N ASP A 122 -0.46 5.76 -16.12
CA ASP A 122 -1.26 5.87 -17.37
C ASP A 122 -2.32 6.95 -17.27
N ARG A 123 -2.97 7.08 -16.11
CA ARG A 123 -3.94 8.16 -15.87
C ARG A 123 -3.29 9.53 -15.89
N PHE A 124 -2.12 9.66 -15.30
CA PHE A 124 -1.36 10.91 -15.32
C PHE A 124 -0.93 11.26 -16.75
N LEU A 125 -0.48 10.30 -17.56
CA LEU A 125 -0.02 10.52 -18.93
C LEU A 125 -1.17 10.77 -19.93
N ASN A 126 -2.39 10.37 -19.61
CA ASN A 126 -3.57 10.60 -20.45
C ASN A 126 -4.17 11.99 -20.17
N ASP A 127 -4.25 12.83 -21.22
CA ASP A 127 -4.69 14.23 -21.10
C ASP A 127 -6.10 14.38 -20.56
N ASP A 128 -7.06 13.57 -21.04
CA ASP A 128 -8.46 13.64 -20.60
C ASP A 128 -8.59 13.26 -19.12
N LYS A 129 -7.85 12.22 -18.71
CA LYS A 129 -7.84 11.77 -17.31
C LYS A 129 -7.17 12.77 -16.38
N LEU A 130 -6.08 13.41 -16.82
CA LEU A 130 -5.44 14.47 -16.04
C LEU A 130 -6.38 15.68 -15.92
N ARG A 131 -7.02 16.12 -17.00
CA ARG A 131 -8.04 17.19 -16.97
C ARG A 131 -9.22 16.84 -16.06
N ARG A 132 -9.69 15.59 -16.11
CA ARG A 132 -10.73 15.12 -15.18
C ARG A 132 -10.27 15.15 -13.72
N ALA A 133 -9.02 14.75 -13.44
CA ALA A 133 -8.46 14.84 -12.10
C ALA A 133 -8.38 16.28 -11.58
N ILE A 134 -7.99 17.23 -12.43
CA ILE A 134 -7.98 18.66 -12.08
C ILE A 134 -9.40 19.12 -11.66
N ARG A 135 -10.43 18.80 -12.42
CA ARG A 135 -11.81 19.14 -12.08
C ARG A 135 -12.25 18.50 -10.75
N ILE A 136 -11.91 17.23 -10.52
CA ILE A 136 -12.19 16.53 -9.26
C ILE A 136 -11.59 17.26 -8.05
N CYS A 137 -10.42 17.89 -8.19
CA CYS A 137 -9.80 18.66 -7.12
C CYS A 137 -10.69 19.81 -6.64
N PHE A 138 -11.42 20.46 -7.54
CA PHE A 138 -12.32 21.56 -7.22
C PHE A 138 -13.75 21.10 -6.89
N GLU A 139 -14.21 19.98 -7.45
CA GLU A 139 -15.55 19.44 -7.21
C GLU A 139 -15.76 18.95 -5.76
N PHE A 140 -14.72 18.40 -5.14
CA PHE A 140 -14.85 17.68 -3.87
C PHE A 140 -14.02 18.26 -2.72
N ARG A 141 -13.47 19.45 -2.88
CA ARG A 141 -12.63 20.10 -1.86
C ARG A 141 -12.87 21.58 -1.79
N ASP A 142 -12.70 22.10 -0.59
CA ASP A 142 -12.65 23.54 -0.28
C ASP A 142 -11.29 23.86 0.35
N GLY A 143 -10.89 25.12 0.29
CA GLY A 143 -9.67 25.62 0.92
C GLY A 143 -8.56 25.96 -0.06
N ASN A 144 -7.31 25.91 0.42
CA ASN A 144 -6.12 26.26 -0.34
C ASN A 144 -5.41 25.02 -0.89
N ASN A 145 -4.52 25.20 -1.88
CA ASN A 145 -3.66 24.15 -2.45
C ASN A 145 -4.47 22.99 -3.06
N LEU A 146 -5.63 23.28 -3.63
CA LEU A 146 -6.57 22.28 -4.14
C LEU A 146 -5.96 21.38 -5.22
N VAL A 147 -5.01 21.89 -6.00
CA VAL A 147 -4.36 21.19 -7.12
C VAL A 147 -2.88 20.87 -6.88
N TYR A 148 -2.41 20.94 -5.64
CA TYR A 148 -1.05 20.53 -5.30
C TYR A 148 -0.84 19.01 -5.50
N PRO A 149 0.40 18.54 -5.64
CA PRO A 149 0.70 17.15 -6.01
C PRO A 149 -0.02 16.08 -5.19
N THR A 150 -0.13 16.23 -3.87
CA THR A 150 -0.85 15.26 -3.03
C THR A 150 -2.36 15.22 -3.32
N ALA A 151 -2.95 16.38 -3.60
CA ALA A 151 -4.36 16.51 -3.97
C ALA A 151 -4.59 15.95 -5.37
N MET A 152 -3.74 16.32 -6.32
CA MET A 152 -3.79 15.83 -7.71
C MET A 152 -3.63 14.31 -7.78
N ARG A 153 -2.68 13.73 -7.05
CA ARG A 153 -2.54 12.28 -6.97
C ARG A 153 -3.83 11.62 -6.48
N ARG A 154 -4.45 12.17 -5.43
CA ARG A 154 -5.72 11.66 -4.91
C ARG A 154 -6.84 11.78 -5.93
N ALA A 155 -6.88 12.86 -6.68
CA ALA A 155 -7.86 13.06 -7.76
C ALA A 155 -7.66 12.06 -8.90
N LEU A 156 -6.41 11.78 -9.30
CA LEU A 156 -6.09 10.74 -10.29
C LEU A 156 -6.54 9.34 -9.84
N GLU A 157 -6.46 9.04 -8.53
CA GLU A 157 -7.02 7.80 -7.97
C GLU A 157 -8.54 7.74 -8.13
N LEU A 158 -9.22 8.88 -7.99
CA LEU A 158 -10.68 8.96 -8.07
C LEU A 158 -11.23 8.93 -9.51
N VAL A 159 -10.42 9.25 -10.52
CA VAL A 159 -10.85 9.26 -11.95
C VAL A 159 -11.47 7.93 -12.36
N THR A 160 -10.89 6.81 -11.96
CA THR A 160 -11.43 5.47 -12.23
C THR A 160 -12.00 4.80 -10.97
N GLY A 161 -11.63 5.31 -9.80
CA GLY A 161 -11.97 4.71 -8.51
C GLY A 161 -11.24 3.41 -8.19
N GLU A 162 -10.23 3.06 -8.97
CA GLU A 162 -9.44 1.83 -8.90
C GLU A 162 -7.99 2.16 -8.60
N ASN A 163 -7.40 1.54 -7.59
CA ASN A 163 -6.02 1.84 -7.20
C ASN A 163 -5.33 0.62 -6.64
N VAL A 164 -4.07 0.46 -7.00
CA VAL A 164 -3.15 -0.38 -6.23
C VAL A 164 -2.84 0.35 -4.93
N THR A 165 -3.01 -0.33 -3.83
CA THR A 165 -2.82 0.26 -2.50
C THR A 165 -1.73 -0.47 -1.74
N ASN A 166 -0.95 0.31 -0.98
CA ASN A 166 -0.01 -0.27 -0.03
C ASN A 166 -0.69 -0.44 1.33
N PHE A 167 -0.38 -1.53 2.04
CA PHE A 167 -0.85 -1.73 3.40
C PHE A 167 -0.39 -0.57 4.30
N LYS A 168 -1.27 0.00 5.10
CA LYS A 168 -0.93 1.16 5.94
C LYS A 168 0.04 0.76 7.05
N ALA A 169 1.20 1.40 7.10
CA ALA A 169 2.23 1.12 8.09
C ALA A 169 1.71 1.21 9.53
N GLN A 170 0.88 2.20 9.85
CA GLN A 170 0.29 2.32 11.18
C GLN A 170 -0.66 1.17 11.52
N ASN A 171 -1.40 0.62 10.55
CA ASN A 171 -2.25 -0.55 10.79
C ASN A 171 -1.41 -1.79 11.02
N ALA A 172 -0.30 -1.94 10.29
CA ALA A 172 0.66 -3.03 10.51
C ALA A 172 1.27 -2.95 11.92
N LYS A 173 1.70 -1.74 12.34
CA LYS A 173 2.18 -1.50 13.72
C LYS A 173 1.13 -1.91 14.75
N ALA A 174 -0.12 -1.45 14.60
CA ALA A 174 -1.21 -1.76 15.53
C ALA A 174 -1.54 -3.27 15.60
N ILE A 175 -1.52 -3.95 14.45
CA ILE A 175 -1.82 -5.39 14.36
C ILE A 175 -0.71 -6.20 15.02
N VAL A 176 0.56 -5.93 14.72
CA VAL A 176 1.66 -6.70 15.26
C VAL A 176 1.79 -6.51 16.78
N GLU A 177 1.61 -5.28 17.29
CA GLU A 177 1.60 -5.00 18.73
C GLU A 177 0.43 -5.66 19.47
N HIS A 178 -0.67 -5.92 18.77
CA HIS A 178 -1.85 -6.60 19.37
C HIS A 178 -1.79 -8.12 19.25
N LEU A 179 -1.15 -8.65 18.22
CA LEU A 179 -1.22 -10.10 17.93
C LEU A 179 0.04 -10.85 18.29
N CYS A 180 1.23 -10.24 18.20
CA CYS A 180 2.47 -10.97 18.47
C CYS A 180 2.50 -11.41 19.94
N PRO A 181 2.65 -12.71 20.20
CA PRO A 181 2.52 -13.23 21.57
C PRO A 181 3.72 -12.89 22.47
N VAL A 182 4.81 -12.42 21.88
CA VAL A 182 6.07 -12.11 22.56
C VAL A 182 6.57 -10.71 22.21
N LEU A 183 7.33 -10.09 23.13
CA LEU A 183 7.81 -8.71 22.98
C LEU A 183 8.97 -8.56 21.96
N TRP A 184 9.65 -9.65 21.64
CA TRP A 184 10.86 -9.72 20.80
C TRP A 184 10.72 -10.82 19.74
N GLY A 185 9.54 -10.89 19.11
CA GLY A 185 9.18 -12.00 18.25
C GLY A 185 9.70 -11.88 16.82
N ASN A 186 9.75 -13.03 16.16
CA ASN A 186 10.01 -13.14 14.73
C ASN A 186 8.68 -13.00 13.98
N VAL A 187 8.58 -11.95 13.15
CA VAL A 187 7.38 -11.65 12.37
C VAL A 187 7.64 -11.95 10.89
N TYR A 188 6.88 -12.87 10.34
CA TYR A 188 6.96 -13.30 8.95
C TYR A 188 5.88 -12.66 8.09
N ASP A 189 6.30 -11.88 7.09
CA ASP A 189 5.46 -11.26 6.07
C ASP A 189 5.65 -12.01 4.75
N TYR A 190 4.72 -12.91 4.43
CA TYR A 190 4.82 -13.81 3.27
C TYR A 190 4.46 -13.13 1.93
N SER A 191 4.23 -11.82 1.90
CA SER A 191 4.00 -11.01 0.69
C SER A 191 4.32 -9.56 1.00
N ALA A 192 5.62 -9.22 1.12
CA ALA A 192 6.09 -7.96 1.66
C ALA A 192 5.59 -6.72 0.91
N GLY A 193 5.38 -6.84 -0.40
CA GLY A 193 4.83 -5.80 -1.24
C GLY A 193 5.63 -4.49 -1.16
N TYR A 194 4.93 -3.37 -1.13
CA TYR A 194 5.55 -2.05 -1.18
C TYR A 194 5.98 -1.51 0.21
N GLY A 195 6.40 -2.39 1.12
CA GLY A 195 7.09 -2.04 2.36
C GLY A 195 6.25 -1.39 3.46
N GLY A 196 4.91 -1.32 3.33
CA GLY A 196 4.07 -0.74 4.39
C GLY A 196 4.10 -1.56 5.68
N ARG A 197 4.10 -2.89 5.59
CA ARG A 197 4.24 -3.78 6.74
C ARG A 197 5.67 -3.79 7.29
N LEU A 198 6.69 -3.77 6.41
CA LEU A 198 8.08 -3.60 6.84
C LEU A 198 8.23 -2.35 7.72
N LEU A 199 7.81 -1.18 7.23
CA LEU A 199 7.90 0.06 7.98
C LEU A 199 7.09 0.02 9.29
N GLY A 200 5.86 -0.51 9.26
CA GLY A 200 5.00 -0.56 10.44
C GLY A 200 5.52 -1.48 11.54
N ILE A 201 5.99 -2.67 11.16
CA ILE A 201 6.48 -3.69 12.10
C ILE A 201 7.80 -3.27 12.73
N THR A 202 8.75 -2.78 11.95
CA THR A 202 10.05 -2.32 12.45
C THR A 202 9.97 -1.02 13.26
N SER A 203 8.91 -0.23 13.04
CA SER A 203 8.63 1.00 13.81
C SER A 203 7.74 0.76 15.03
N SER A 204 7.46 -0.49 15.40
CA SER A 204 6.66 -0.79 16.58
C SER A 204 7.40 -0.42 17.86
N ASN A 205 6.66 -0.24 18.97
CA ASN A 205 7.26 0.01 20.28
C ASN A 205 7.98 -1.22 20.83
N MET A 206 7.72 -2.39 20.26
CA MET A 206 8.37 -3.65 20.52
C MET A 206 9.47 -3.88 19.47
N ARG A 207 10.52 -4.63 19.79
CA ARG A 207 11.60 -4.93 18.85
C ARG A 207 11.33 -6.26 18.15
N TYR A 208 10.64 -6.22 17.03
CA TYR A 208 10.37 -7.41 16.23
C TYR A 208 11.43 -7.62 15.15
N ASN A 209 11.83 -8.88 14.97
CA ASN A 209 12.62 -9.30 13.82
C ASN A 209 11.67 -9.49 12.63
N TYR A 210 11.80 -8.67 11.61
CA TYR A 210 10.99 -8.77 10.41
C TYR A 210 11.64 -9.69 9.38
N ILE A 211 10.86 -10.62 8.81
CA ILE A 211 11.24 -11.45 7.67
C ILE A 211 10.19 -11.25 6.59
N GLY A 212 10.57 -10.64 5.46
CA GLY A 212 9.67 -10.34 4.34
C GLY A 212 10.06 -11.08 3.06
N ILE A 213 9.06 -11.68 2.43
CA ILE A 213 9.22 -12.39 1.14
C ILE A 213 8.48 -11.62 0.05
N ASP A 214 9.13 -11.41 -1.07
CA ASP A 214 8.49 -10.89 -2.29
C ASP A 214 9.19 -11.46 -3.52
N PRO A 215 8.47 -11.90 -4.57
CA PRO A 215 9.10 -12.43 -5.77
C PRO A 215 9.58 -11.35 -6.74
N ASN A 216 9.00 -10.14 -6.68
CA ASN A 216 9.24 -9.09 -7.65
C ASN A 216 10.62 -8.46 -7.46
N THR A 217 11.47 -8.55 -8.49
CA THR A 217 12.87 -8.10 -8.45
C THR A 217 13.00 -6.62 -8.13
N GLU A 218 12.17 -5.78 -8.74
CA GLU A 218 12.20 -4.33 -8.50
C GLU A 218 11.70 -3.98 -7.10
N THR A 219 10.63 -4.63 -6.65
CA THR A 219 10.09 -4.47 -5.30
C THR A 219 11.13 -4.84 -4.24
N VAL A 220 11.81 -5.99 -4.38
CA VAL A 220 12.85 -6.45 -3.45
C VAL A 220 14.02 -5.47 -3.38
N LYS A 221 14.43 -4.89 -4.51
CA LYS A 221 15.47 -3.86 -4.54
C LYS A 221 15.09 -2.67 -3.65
N TYR A 222 13.86 -2.16 -3.78
CA TYR A 222 13.40 -1.02 -2.99
C TYR A 222 13.07 -1.38 -1.54
N LEU A 223 12.63 -2.61 -1.27
CA LEU A 223 12.50 -3.13 0.09
C LEU A 223 13.84 -3.15 0.83
N ASN A 224 14.90 -3.62 0.18
CA ASN A 224 16.24 -3.61 0.77
C ASN A 224 16.74 -2.18 1.04
N TYR A 225 16.45 -1.23 0.13
CA TYR A 225 16.82 0.16 0.35
C TYR A 225 16.04 0.79 1.52
N LEU A 226 14.71 0.60 1.58
CA LEU A 226 13.90 1.03 2.71
C LEU A 226 14.40 0.41 4.02
N ASN A 227 14.76 -0.86 4.02
CA ASN A 227 15.27 -1.58 5.17
C ASN A 227 16.60 -0.99 5.69
N ASN A 228 17.50 -0.57 4.79
CA ASN A 228 18.73 0.13 5.17
C ASN A 228 18.42 1.53 5.77
N CYS A 229 17.47 2.27 5.20
CA CYS A 229 17.03 3.55 5.76
C CYS A 229 16.38 3.37 7.15
N ILE A 230 15.65 2.29 7.37
CA ILE A 230 15.08 1.94 8.68
C ILE A 230 16.19 1.61 9.67
N GLU A 231 17.20 0.81 9.29
CA GLU A 231 18.37 0.50 10.13
C GLU A 231 19.07 1.79 10.58
N GLU A 232 19.32 2.72 9.66
CA GLU A 232 19.92 4.01 9.98
C GLU A 232 19.03 4.90 10.86
N ALA A 233 17.72 4.86 10.62
CA ALA A 233 16.77 5.68 11.37
C ALA A 233 16.56 5.22 12.80
N VAL A 234 16.40 3.91 13.03
CA VAL A 234 15.89 3.33 14.30
C VAL A 234 16.70 2.13 14.82
N GLY A 235 17.77 1.73 14.12
CA GLY A 235 18.66 0.63 14.56
C GLY A 235 18.05 -0.77 14.45
N ILE A 236 17.03 -0.95 13.64
CA ILE A 236 16.38 -2.24 13.40
C ILE A 236 16.50 -2.58 11.92
N LYS A 237 16.98 -3.79 11.62
CA LYS A 237 17.07 -4.30 10.25
C LYS A 237 16.28 -5.59 10.09
N GLY A 238 15.37 -5.63 9.15
CA GLY A 238 14.68 -6.84 8.74
C GLY A 238 15.50 -7.71 7.79
N LYS A 239 15.03 -8.91 7.54
CA LYS A 239 15.52 -9.81 6.49
C LYS A 239 14.54 -9.75 5.31
N ILE A 240 15.03 -9.37 4.14
CA ILE A 240 14.26 -9.39 2.89
C ILE A 240 14.77 -10.54 2.03
N VAL A 241 13.86 -11.36 1.55
CA VAL A 241 14.17 -12.52 0.71
C VAL A 241 13.41 -12.43 -0.60
N GLN A 242 14.12 -12.48 -1.72
CA GLN A 242 13.50 -12.62 -3.03
C GLN A 242 13.12 -14.08 -3.25
N ASN A 243 11.87 -14.41 -3.06
CA ASN A 243 11.32 -15.74 -3.29
C ASN A 243 9.80 -15.67 -3.40
N VAL A 244 9.18 -16.76 -3.81
CA VAL A 244 7.74 -16.97 -3.72
C VAL A 244 7.42 -17.67 -2.40
N SER A 245 6.34 -17.28 -1.75
CA SER A 245 6.02 -17.79 -0.39
C SER A 245 5.62 -19.25 -0.34
N GLU A 246 5.07 -19.77 -1.43
CA GLU A 246 4.73 -21.17 -1.57
C GLU A 246 5.95 -22.11 -1.61
N GLU A 247 7.14 -21.60 -1.95
CA GLU A 247 8.41 -22.33 -2.00
C GLU A 247 9.34 -22.00 -0.82
N TYR A 248 9.03 -20.95 -0.05
CA TYR A 248 9.87 -20.58 1.10
C TYR A 248 9.38 -21.23 2.39
N GLN A 249 10.27 -21.92 3.07
CA GLN A 249 10.00 -22.50 4.39
C GLN A 249 10.55 -21.57 5.46
N PRO A 250 9.69 -20.80 6.17
CA PRO A 250 10.11 -20.05 7.35
C PRO A 250 10.40 -20.99 8.52
N ASP A 251 11.14 -20.50 9.50
CA ASP A 251 11.45 -21.19 10.73
C ASP A 251 11.43 -20.24 11.91
N ASP A 252 11.11 -20.72 13.10
CA ASP A 252 11.11 -19.96 14.36
C ASP A 252 10.24 -18.69 14.29
N ILE A 253 8.99 -18.81 13.85
CA ILE A 253 8.08 -17.69 13.67
C ILE A 253 7.08 -17.58 14.83
N ASP A 254 6.94 -16.40 15.40
CA ASP A 254 5.96 -16.10 16.45
C ASP A 254 4.67 -15.52 15.88
N LEU A 255 4.77 -14.74 14.82
CA LEU A 255 3.62 -14.20 14.10
C LEU A 255 3.86 -14.25 12.57
N ALA A 256 3.02 -14.93 11.83
CA ALA A 256 2.93 -14.76 10.41
C ALA A 256 1.78 -13.77 10.11
N PHE A 257 2.11 -12.62 9.46
CA PHE A 257 1.12 -11.60 9.14
C PHE A 257 1.37 -10.98 7.78
N SER A 258 0.40 -11.09 6.88
CA SER A 258 0.46 -10.48 5.55
C SER A 258 -0.92 -10.26 4.95
N SER A 259 -0.93 -9.69 3.73
CA SER A 259 -2.02 -9.73 2.76
C SER A 259 -1.53 -10.54 1.56
N PRO A 260 -2.14 -11.69 1.22
CA PRO A 260 -1.71 -12.47 0.06
C PRO A 260 -1.95 -11.69 -1.24
N PRO A 261 -1.20 -11.95 -2.32
CA PRO A 261 -1.56 -11.45 -3.63
C PRO A 261 -2.91 -12.06 -4.02
N TYR A 262 -3.86 -11.21 -4.38
CA TYR A 262 -5.16 -11.68 -4.86
C TYR A 262 -5.00 -12.34 -6.23
N PHE A 263 -5.73 -13.42 -6.48
CA PHE A 263 -5.61 -14.25 -7.68
C PHE A 263 -5.50 -13.45 -8.98
N ASN A 264 -6.42 -12.53 -9.25
CA ASN A 264 -6.45 -11.76 -10.50
C ASN A 264 -6.86 -10.29 -10.31
N LEU A 265 -6.71 -9.75 -9.08
CA LEU A 265 -7.13 -8.38 -8.79
C LEU A 265 -6.12 -7.36 -9.27
N GLU A 266 -4.83 -7.56 -9.00
CA GLU A 266 -3.78 -6.59 -9.28
C GLU A 266 -2.65 -7.25 -10.08
N LYS A 267 -2.23 -6.61 -11.17
CA LYS A 267 -1.06 -7.03 -11.94
C LYS A 267 0.14 -6.15 -11.57
N TYR A 268 1.09 -6.73 -10.86
CA TYR A 268 2.26 -6.02 -10.36
C TYR A 268 3.42 -5.99 -11.37
N SER A 269 3.64 -7.06 -12.13
CA SER A 269 4.64 -7.16 -13.19
C SER A 269 4.33 -8.32 -14.14
N ASP A 270 5.18 -8.51 -15.17
CA ASP A 270 5.13 -9.65 -16.09
C ASP A 270 6.15 -10.76 -15.74
N GLU A 271 6.82 -10.69 -14.58
CA GLU A 271 7.75 -11.71 -14.13
C GLU A 271 7.03 -13.06 -13.94
N GLU A 272 7.66 -14.16 -14.35
CA GLU A 272 7.10 -15.50 -14.24
C GLU A 272 6.80 -15.95 -12.80
N THR A 273 7.44 -15.30 -11.83
CA THR A 273 7.23 -15.53 -10.40
C THR A 273 5.97 -14.87 -9.84
N GLN A 274 5.33 -13.99 -10.62
CA GLN A 274 4.11 -13.31 -10.19
C GLN A 274 2.91 -14.25 -10.15
N CYS A 275 2.12 -14.12 -9.10
CA CYS A 275 0.96 -14.97 -8.83
C CYS A 275 -0.02 -15.01 -10.02
N MET A 276 -0.34 -13.84 -10.60
CA MET A 276 -1.23 -13.74 -11.78
C MET A 276 -0.64 -14.35 -13.07
N VAL A 277 0.68 -14.54 -13.14
CA VAL A 277 1.36 -15.21 -14.26
C VAL A 277 1.40 -16.70 -14.04
N ARG A 278 1.68 -17.14 -12.80
CA ARG A 278 1.82 -18.58 -12.45
C ARG A 278 0.49 -19.32 -12.41
N TYR A 279 -0.58 -18.69 -11.98
CA TYR A 279 -1.88 -19.33 -11.72
C TYR A 279 -2.96 -18.74 -12.60
N SER A 280 -3.49 -19.54 -13.51
CA SER A 280 -4.47 -19.08 -14.51
C SER A 280 -5.93 -19.20 -14.03
N THR A 281 -6.17 -20.04 -13.01
CA THR A 281 -7.50 -20.26 -12.40
C THR A 281 -7.47 -20.07 -10.89
N LEU A 282 -8.64 -19.81 -10.30
CA LEU A 282 -8.76 -19.68 -8.85
C LEU A 282 -8.38 -20.98 -8.13
N ASP A 283 -8.73 -22.14 -8.70
CA ASP A 283 -8.37 -23.44 -8.15
C ASP A 283 -6.85 -23.68 -8.15
N GLU A 284 -6.17 -23.28 -9.24
CA GLU A 284 -4.70 -23.31 -9.30
C GLU A 284 -4.07 -22.34 -8.30
N TRP A 285 -4.66 -21.18 -8.09
CA TRP A 285 -4.20 -20.24 -7.08
C TRP A 285 -4.34 -20.80 -5.66
N PHE A 286 -5.46 -21.46 -5.35
CA PHE A 286 -5.63 -22.13 -4.06
C PHE A 286 -4.68 -23.30 -3.87
N SER A 287 -4.56 -24.16 -4.85
CA SER A 287 -3.72 -25.39 -4.74
C SER A 287 -2.22 -25.10 -4.88
N GLY A 288 -1.83 -24.14 -5.72
CA GLY A 288 -0.44 -23.86 -6.05
C GLY A 288 0.18 -22.76 -5.18
N TYR A 289 -0.59 -21.78 -4.75
CA TYR A 289 -0.12 -20.67 -3.91
C TYR A 289 -0.60 -20.77 -2.46
N ALA A 290 -1.94 -20.74 -2.24
CA ALA A 290 -2.48 -20.60 -0.90
C ALA A 290 -2.16 -21.80 0.00
N GLU A 291 -2.44 -23.01 -0.46
CA GLU A 291 -2.23 -24.23 0.31
C GLU A 291 -0.76 -24.47 0.71
N PRO A 292 0.23 -24.43 -0.22
CA PRO A 292 1.62 -24.60 0.19
C PRO A 292 2.12 -23.45 1.07
N THR A 293 1.73 -22.20 0.81
CA THR A 293 2.08 -21.05 1.69
C THR A 293 1.58 -21.27 3.12
N ILE A 294 0.30 -21.61 3.30
CA ILE A 294 -0.28 -21.85 4.63
C ILE A 294 0.37 -23.06 5.32
N LYS A 295 0.69 -24.12 4.58
CA LYS A 295 1.43 -25.29 5.09
C LYS A 295 2.84 -24.92 5.58
N ASN A 296 3.55 -24.08 4.83
CA ASN A 296 4.87 -23.60 5.21
C ASN A 296 4.81 -22.74 6.48
N ILE A 297 3.81 -21.85 6.57
CA ILE A 297 3.54 -21.06 7.78
C ILE A 297 3.24 -21.99 8.96
N TYR A 298 2.37 -22.99 8.79
CA TYR A 298 2.02 -23.93 9.86
C TYR A 298 3.24 -24.67 10.41
N LYS A 299 4.16 -25.09 9.53
CA LYS A 299 5.40 -25.75 9.94
C LYS A 299 6.35 -24.83 10.66
N GLY A 300 6.52 -23.58 10.18
CA GLY A 300 7.49 -22.62 10.73
C GLY A 300 7.03 -21.89 11.98
N LEU A 301 5.72 -21.91 12.30
CA LEU A 301 5.20 -21.26 13.50
C LEU A 301 5.58 -22.02 14.78
N ASN A 302 6.01 -21.25 15.77
CA ASN A 302 6.22 -21.70 17.15
C ASN A 302 4.91 -22.21 17.77
N LYS A 303 5.00 -22.93 18.90
CA LYS A 303 3.87 -23.59 19.56
C LYS A 303 2.67 -22.66 19.83
N ASP A 304 2.93 -21.44 20.29
CA ASP A 304 1.90 -20.44 20.59
C ASP A 304 1.83 -19.34 19.53
N GLY A 305 2.45 -19.60 18.37
CA GLY A 305 2.53 -18.65 17.26
C GLY A 305 1.17 -18.37 16.66
N ILE A 306 1.05 -17.20 16.08
CA ILE A 306 -0.20 -16.69 15.46
C ILE A 306 -0.01 -16.57 13.97
N PHE A 307 -1.01 -17.01 13.21
CA PHE A 307 -1.16 -16.71 11.79
C PHE A 307 -2.28 -15.70 11.60
N ALA A 308 -2.02 -14.63 10.88
CA ALA A 308 -3.00 -13.58 10.58
C ALA A 308 -2.94 -13.20 9.10
N THR A 309 -4.11 -13.10 8.47
CA THR A 309 -4.23 -12.74 7.04
C THR A 309 -5.23 -11.62 6.86
N ASN A 310 -4.83 -10.56 6.17
CA ASN A 310 -5.75 -9.57 5.64
C ASN A 310 -6.15 -9.99 4.23
N ILE A 311 -7.38 -10.42 4.06
CA ILE A 311 -7.96 -10.86 2.78
C ILE A 311 -9.43 -10.46 2.73
N ALA A 312 -9.96 -10.18 1.56
CA ALA A 312 -11.35 -9.83 1.33
C ALA A 312 -11.87 -10.44 0.03
N ASP A 313 -13.18 -10.66 -0.04
CA ASP A 313 -13.85 -10.95 -1.30
C ASP A 313 -13.81 -9.69 -2.18
N TYR A 314 -13.61 -9.86 -3.49
CA TYR A 314 -13.35 -8.75 -4.38
C TYR A 314 -13.99 -8.91 -5.76
N LYS A 315 -14.07 -7.80 -6.51
CA LYS A 315 -14.55 -7.80 -7.89
C LYS A 315 -13.44 -7.34 -8.82
N THR A 316 -13.25 -8.03 -9.94
CA THR A 316 -12.43 -7.56 -11.05
C THR A 316 -13.26 -6.81 -12.10
N TYR A 317 -12.59 -6.21 -13.08
CA TYR A 317 -13.27 -5.47 -14.14
C TYR A 317 -14.24 -6.38 -14.91
N GLY A 318 -15.46 -5.89 -15.12
CA GLY A 318 -16.51 -6.62 -15.87
C GLY A 318 -17.26 -7.70 -15.10
N GLN A 319 -16.88 -8.01 -13.85
CA GLN A 319 -17.60 -9.00 -13.04
C GLN A 319 -18.78 -8.39 -12.27
N LYS A 320 -19.93 -9.10 -12.30
CA LYS A 320 -21.14 -8.71 -11.56
C LYS A 320 -21.04 -9.13 -10.09
N GLU A 321 -20.61 -10.36 -9.83
CA GLU A 321 -20.49 -10.92 -8.49
C GLU A 321 -19.05 -10.92 -7.98
N PRO A 322 -18.81 -10.79 -6.66
CA PRO A 322 -17.49 -10.88 -6.09
C PRO A 322 -16.92 -12.30 -6.18
N ILE A 323 -15.62 -12.41 -6.38
CA ILE A 323 -14.88 -13.65 -6.19
C ILE A 323 -14.82 -13.90 -4.68
N GLN A 324 -15.34 -15.06 -4.28
CA GLN A 324 -15.36 -15.48 -2.88
C GLN A 324 -14.06 -16.20 -2.55
N VAL A 325 -13.23 -15.59 -1.72
CA VAL A 325 -11.93 -16.16 -1.32
C VAL A 325 -11.78 -16.29 0.19
N VAL A 326 -12.57 -15.52 0.95
CA VAL A 326 -12.42 -15.47 2.42
C VAL A 326 -12.78 -16.80 3.07
N ASN A 327 -13.95 -17.33 2.77
CA ASN A 327 -14.41 -18.58 3.36
C ASN A 327 -13.52 -19.76 2.98
N ASP A 328 -13.07 -19.79 1.72
CA ASP A 328 -12.18 -20.86 1.23
C ASP A 328 -10.80 -20.77 1.90
N TRP A 329 -10.28 -19.55 2.12
CA TRP A 329 -9.03 -19.34 2.86
C TRP A 329 -9.13 -19.81 4.31
N ILE A 330 -10.23 -19.50 5.00
CA ILE A 330 -10.50 -19.95 6.38
C ILE A 330 -10.59 -21.47 6.43
N THR A 331 -11.43 -22.08 5.57
CA THR A 331 -11.61 -23.53 5.49
C THR A 331 -10.31 -24.26 5.19
N LEU A 332 -9.51 -23.73 4.26
CA LEU A 332 -8.20 -24.28 3.92
C LEU A 332 -7.25 -24.22 5.11
N SER A 333 -7.20 -23.08 5.81
CA SER A 333 -6.36 -22.92 7.00
C SER A 333 -6.74 -23.92 8.10
N GLU A 334 -8.04 -24.11 8.35
CA GLU A 334 -8.54 -25.08 9.34
C GLU A 334 -8.25 -26.53 8.94
N ARG A 335 -8.38 -26.87 7.65
CA ARG A 335 -8.02 -28.20 7.13
C ARG A 335 -6.51 -28.51 7.31
N ILE A 336 -5.63 -27.50 7.24
CA ILE A 336 -4.19 -27.67 7.49
C ILE A 336 -3.87 -27.88 8.97
N GLY A 337 -4.75 -27.46 9.88
CA GLY A 337 -4.61 -27.66 11.33
C GLY A 337 -4.70 -26.39 12.16
N PHE A 338 -4.90 -25.24 11.55
CA PHE A 338 -5.16 -24.00 12.27
C PHE A 338 -6.57 -23.95 12.84
N LYS A 339 -6.77 -23.14 13.88
CA LYS A 339 -8.08 -22.79 14.42
C LYS A 339 -8.32 -21.29 14.21
N HIS A 340 -9.37 -20.92 13.47
CA HIS A 340 -9.79 -19.52 13.39
C HIS A 340 -10.31 -19.06 14.76
N VAL A 341 -9.72 -18.01 15.34
CA VAL A 341 -10.03 -17.58 16.72
C VAL A 341 -10.72 -16.23 16.80
N LYS A 342 -10.45 -15.32 15.86
CA LYS A 342 -11.11 -14.00 15.80
C LYS A 342 -10.87 -13.33 14.44
N THR A 343 -11.70 -12.32 14.16
CA THR A 343 -11.48 -11.39 13.04
C THR A 343 -11.35 -9.98 13.57
N ILE A 344 -10.31 -9.28 13.18
CA ILE A 344 -10.12 -7.84 13.45
C ILE A 344 -10.66 -7.07 12.26
N LYS A 345 -11.54 -6.11 12.51
CA LYS A 345 -12.11 -5.26 11.45
C LYS A 345 -11.22 -4.05 11.21
N MET A 346 -10.64 -3.93 10.02
CA MET A 346 -9.96 -2.71 9.57
C MET A 346 -10.97 -1.79 8.88
N MET A 347 -11.23 -0.62 9.45
CA MET A 347 -12.15 0.34 8.87
C MET A 347 -11.60 0.93 7.57
N LEU A 348 -12.45 1.01 6.55
CA LEU A 348 -12.14 1.61 5.26
C LEU A 348 -12.74 3.01 5.14
N ASN A 349 -12.02 3.92 4.48
CA ASN A 349 -12.57 5.23 4.15
C ASN A 349 -13.76 5.07 3.18
N THR A 350 -14.87 5.72 3.49
CA THR A 350 -15.96 5.91 2.54
C THR A 350 -15.49 6.86 1.42
N ARG A 351 -15.80 6.53 0.16
CA ARG A 351 -15.45 7.39 -0.97
C ARG A 351 -16.30 8.67 -0.91
N PRO A 352 -15.71 9.88 -0.99
CA PRO A 352 -16.48 11.09 -1.21
C PRO A 352 -17.25 10.97 -2.54
N GLY A 353 -18.53 11.34 -2.55
CA GLY A 353 -19.33 11.43 -3.77
C GLY A 353 -20.00 10.14 -4.25
N VAL A 354 -19.86 9.02 -3.58
CA VAL A 354 -20.67 7.83 -3.85
C VAL A 354 -21.94 7.86 -3.00
N GLY A 355 -22.96 8.47 -3.56
CA GLY A 355 -24.35 8.23 -3.19
C GLY A 355 -24.92 9.11 -2.11
N ASN A 356 -25.80 10.04 -2.52
CA ASN A 356 -26.93 10.52 -1.74
C ASN A 356 -27.97 9.39 -1.43
N ASN A 357 -27.62 8.14 -1.61
CA ASN A 357 -28.38 7.04 -1.07
C ASN A 357 -27.88 6.80 0.35
N LYS A 358 -28.60 7.36 1.31
CA LYS A 358 -28.59 6.99 2.72
C LYS A 358 -28.81 5.48 2.88
N THR A 359 -27.78 4.69 2.65
CA THR A 359 -27.65 3.40 3.30
C THR A 359 -27.06 3.70 4.67
N GLU A 360 -27.92 4.13 5.55
CA GLU A 360 -27.64 4.22 6.98
C GLU A 360 -26.96 2.92 7.43
N GLY A 361 -25.77 3.05 8.03
CA GLY A 361 -25.25 2.09 8.98
C GLY A 361 -24.39 0.95 8.49
N ARG A 362 -23.93 0.85 7.24
CA ARG A 362 -22.92 -0.17 6.87
C ARG A 362 -21.53 0.39 6.88
N GLU A 363 -20.88 0.25 8.03
CA GLU A 363 -19.44 0.43 8.14
C GLU A 363 -18.72 -0.48 7.14
N LYS A 364 -17.86 0.10 6.26
CA LYS A 364 -17.02 -0.68 5.36
C LYS A 364 -15.75 -1.06 6.09
N PHE A 365 -15.44 -2.33 6.12
CA PHE A 365 -14.20 -2.83 6.71
C PHE A 365 -13.61 -3.96 5.85
N GLU A 366 -12.32 -4.20 6.02
CA GLU A 366 -11.64 -5.44 5.62
C GLU A 366 -11.30 -6.26 6.85
N GLY A 367 -11.38 -7.58 6.72
CA GLY A 367 -11.05 -8.50 7.80
C GLY A 367 -9.55 -8.80 7.88
N VAL A 368 -9.03 -8.85 9.11
CA VAL A 368 -7.79 -9.55 9.43
C VAL A 368 -8.19 -10.81 10.19
N TYR A 369 -8.10 -11.95 9.53
CA TYR A 369 -8.50 -13.25 10.08
C TYR A 369 -7.33 -13.84 10.87
N VAL A 370 -7.56 -14.18 12.12
CA VAL A 370 -6.53 -14.59 13.07
C VAL A 370 -6.71 -16.06 13.44
N PHE A 371 -5.64 -16.81 13.31
CA PHE A 371 -5.59 -18.24 13.54
C PHE A 371 -4.54 -18.59 14.57
N LYS A 372 -4.78 -19.68 15.31
CA LYS A 372 -3.81 -20.34 16.18
C LYS A 372 -3.50 -21.75 15.67
N LYS A 373 -2.27 -22.17 15.92
CA LYS A 373 -1.81 -23.54 15.69
C LYS A 373 -2.37 -24.48 16.75
#